data_aeb6967646d2792ccd9e1526648f04d8
#
_entry.id   aeb6967646d2792ccd9e1526648f04d8
#
_cell.length_a   1.000
_cell.length_b   1.000
_cell.length_c   1.000
_cell.angle_alpha   90.00
_cell.angle_beta   90.00
_cell.angle_gamma   90.00
#
_symmetry.space_group_name_H-M   'P 1'
#
loop_
_entity.id
_entity.type
_entity.pdbx_description
1 polymer ?
#
loop_
_entity_poly.entity_id
_entity_poly.type
_entity_poly.pdbx_seq_one_letter_code
_entity_poly.pdbx_strand_id
1 'polypeptide(L)'
;LRAHEAGIKVIVDIVPNHTANKHRMFLEALAAGRGSKERDRYIFREGRGENGELPPNDWISLFGGPAWERVEDGQWYLHIFTKEQPDLNWKNPEVHEEFKKTLRFWSDHGTDGFRIDVAHGLAKDLECMPLEEMGKRYPIHESLCHDGTNPIWDRFEVHDIYREWREVFNEYDPPRFAVGEAWCVPEHQHLYASPEELGQVFNFEFAEANWNAAEMRTAIEEGLDSATHSGGSTTTWVMSNHDVPRHASRYALPQIKTPSHHQVAKDWLLRDGTSYIEDRELGTKRSRAAIMMETGLPGSVYVYQGEELGLFEVADIPWDRLEDPTPYFTTQRYYEKGRDGCRVPMPWTAADKPTPASWNESFGDGASFGFSPATKVDGTQSENPHLPQPLWYGNFTADSEAQDPDSMLSLYRAALAARQDILTATADTSCTLIDAGDEIIAYTRPAADGRTFASYTNFGKTPASLPNGEIILASGDVPNGQLPQDTTIWMLL
;
A
#
# COMPACT_ATOMS: atom_id res chain seq x y z
N LEU A 1 -1.08 -18.85 -15.53
CA LEU A 1 -1.96 -19.47 -16.53
C LEU A 1 -3.43 -19.44 -16.10
N ARG A 2 -3.82 -19.96 -14.91
CA ARG A 2 -5.24 -19.96 -14.48
C ARG A 2 -5.84 -18.56 -14.33
N ALA A 3 -5.06 -17.56 -13.88
CA ALA A 3 -5.52 -16.18 -13.82
C ALA A 3 -5.85 -15.65 -15.22
N HIS A 4 -5.00 -15.89 -16.20
CA HIS A 4 -5.20 -15.47 -17.59
C HIS A 4 -6.43 -16.16 -18.22
N GLU A 5 -6.68 -17.44 -17.90
CA GLU A 5 -7.91 -18.15 -18.33
C GLU A 5 -9.19 -17.46 -17.80
N ALA A 6 -9.08 -16.81 -16.63
CA ALA A 6 -10.14 -15.99 -16.05
C ALA A 6 -10.13 -14.52 -16.51
N GLY A 7 -9.26 -14.14 -17.44
CA GLY A 7 -9.11 -12.75 -17.91
C GLY A 7 -8.37 -11.82 -16.92
N ILE A 8 -7.71 -12.39 -15.92
CA ILE A 8 -7.01 -11.64 -14.87
C ILE A 8 -5.52 -11.57 -15.20
N LYS A 9 -4.96 -10.36 -15.23
CA LYS A 9 -3.52 -10.11 -15.32
C LYS A 9 -2.83 -10.31 -13.98
N VAL A 10 -1.55 -10.69 -14.00
CA VAL A 10 -0.76 -10.96 -12.80
C VAL A 10 0.39 -9.97 -12.69
N ILE A 11 0.46 -9.29 -11.57
CA ILE A 11 1.55 -8.39 -11.20
C ILE A 11 2.33 -9.05 -10.05
N VAL A 12 3.66 -9.08 -10.17
CA VAL A 12 4.56 -9.63 -9.14
C VAL A 12 5.26 -8.48 -8.42
N ASP A 13 5.29 -8.56 -7.09
CA ASP A 13 6.08 -7.65 -6.28
C ASP A 13 7.56 -8.01 -6.35
N ILE A 14 8.42 -7.02 -6.62
CA ILE A 14 9.87 -7.16 -6.54
C ILE A 14 10.44 -6.11 -5.59
N VAL A 15 11.47 -6.53 -4.84
CA VAL A 15 12.11 -5.75 -3.79
C VAL A 15 13.55 -5.44 -4.19
N PRO A 16 13.79 -4.34 -4.91
CA PRO A 16 15.10 -4.07 -5.48
C PRO A 16 16.05 -3.30 -4.56
N ASN A 17 15.59 -2.77 -3.44
CA ASN A 17 16.45 -2.02 -2.52
C ASN A 17 17.46 -2.91 -1.80
N HIS A 18 17.09 -4.14 -1.46
CA HIS A 18 17.88 -5.07 -0.65
C HIS A 18 17.63 -6.52 -1.05
N THR A 19 18.40 -7.44 -0.50
CA THR A 19 18.12 -8.87 -0.57
C THR A 19 18.03 -9.47 0.83
N ALA A 20 17.57 -10.71 0.95
CA ALA A 20 17.76 -11.44 2.20
C ALA A 20 19.25 -11.67 2.47
N ASN A 21 19.66 -11.65 3.74
CA ASN A 21 21.05 -11.99 4.14
C ASN A 21 21.44 -13.46 3.82
N LYS A 22 20.46 -14.28 3.47
CA LYS A 22 20.65 -15.67 2.99
C LYS A 22 20.68 -15.75 1.45
N HIS A 23 20.53 -14.64 0.76
CA HIS A 23 20.60 -14.61 -0.69
C HIS A 23 22.00 -14.99 -1.18
N ARG A 24 22.09 -15.74 -2.29
CA ARG A 24 23.36 -16.22 -2.86
C ARG A 24 24.37 -15.09 -3.05
N MET A 25 23.98 -13.95 -3.62
CA MET A 25 24.88 -12.82 -3.84
C MET A 25 25.46 -12.25 -2.55
N PHE A 26 24.70 -12.22 -1.45
CA PHE A 26 25.20 -11.74 -0.17
C PHE A 26 26.17 -12.73 0.49
N LEU A 27 25.87 -14.03 0.40
CA LEU A 27 26.79 -15.07 0.89
C LEU A 27 28.11 -15.08 0.12
N GLU A 28 28.06 -14.90 -1.21
CA GLU A 28 29.26 -14.72 -2.05
C GLU A 28 30.04 -13.45 -1.63
N ALA A 29 29.36 -12.34 -1.37
CA ALA A 29 29.99 -11.10 -0.90
C ALA A 29 30.69 -11.27 0.46
N LEU A 30 30.10 -12.02 1.39
CA LEU A 30 30.74 -12.34 2.67
C LEU A 30 31.96 -13.24 2.48
N ALA A 31 31.85 -14.28 1.67
CA ALA A 31 32.91 -15.24 1.42
C ALA A 31 34.13 -14.63 0.68
N ALA A 32 33.88 -13.76 -0.27
CA ALA A 32 34.93 -13.11 -1.06
C ALA A 32 35.70 -12.03 -0.27
N GLY A 33 35.07 -11.41 0.73
CA GLY A 33 35.72 -10.47 1.66
C GLY A 33 36.00 -9.09 1.08
N ARG A 34 36.73 -8.30 1.84
CA ARG A 34 37.03 -6.89 1.57
C ARG A 34 37.64 -6.65 0.18
N GLY A 35 37.16 -5.62 -0.52
CA GLY A 35 37.69 -5.17 -1.80
C GLY A 35 37.40 -6.08 -2.98
N SER A 36 36.63 -7.16 -2.78
CA SER A 36 36.18 -8.03 -3.88
C SER A 36 35.04 -7.39 -4.68
N LYS A 37 34.90 -7.79 -5.92
CA LYS A 37 33.79 -7.35 -6.78
C LYS A 37 32.43 -7.87 -6.28
N GLU A 38 32.42 -9.03 -5.66
CA GLU A 38 31.24 -9.62 -5.04
C GLU A 38 30.76 -8.78 -3.86
N ARG A 39 31.72 -8.28 -3.03
CA ARG A 39 31.43 -7.38 -1.90
C ARG A 39 30.84 -6.05 -2.34
N ASP A 40 31.28 -5.52 -3.49
CA ASP A 40 30.83 -4.24 -4.04
C ASP A 40 29.35 -4.27 -4.55
N ARG A 41 28.72 -5.43 -4.62
CA ARG A 41 27.28 -5.55 -4.89
C ARG A 41 26.39 -5.02 -3.78
N TYR A 42 26.94 -4.85 -2.58
CA TYR A 42 26.26 -4.35 -1.39
C TYR A 42 27.01 -3.16 -0.80
N ILE A 43 26.34 -2.39 0.03
CA ILE A 43 26.92 -1.20 0.65
C ILE A 43 27.67 -1.61 1.89
N PHE A 44 29.00 -1.72 1.80
CA PHE A 44 29.91 -1.97 2.91
C PHE A 44 30.77 -0.76 3.20
N ARG A 45 31.06 -0.50 4.47
CA ARG A 45 31.95 0.60 4.92
C ARG A 45 32.82 0.16 6.09
N GLU A 46 33.94 0.86 6.28
CA GLU A 46 34.75 0.70 7.49
C GLU A 46 34.05 1.35 8.69
N GLY A 47 34.18 0.74 9.85
CA GLY A 47 33.66 1.30 11.09
C GLY A 47 34.53 2.47 11.62
N ARG A 48 33.94 3.23 12.55
CA ARG A 48 34.67 4.26 13.34
C ARG A 48 35.36 3.61 14.54
N GLY A 49 36.18 4.40 15.22
CA GLY A 49 37.00 3.94 16.34
C GLY A 49 38.36 3.46 15.91
N GLU A 50 39.23 3.13 16.89
CA GLU A 50 40.63 2.78 16.66
C GLU A 50 40.74 1.45 15.89
N ASN A 51 39.78 0.54 16.11
CA ASN A 51 39.73 -0.79 15.50
C ASN A 51 38.48 -1.03 14.67
N GLY A 52 37.77 0.04 14.24
CA GLY A 52 36.53 -0.06 13.47
C GLY A 52 35.37 -0.70 14.26
N GLU A 53 35.39 -0.60 15.59
CA GLU A 53 34.42 -1.22 16.49
C GLU A 53 33.07 -0.48 16.55
N LEU A 54 33.01 0.77 16.10
CA LEU A 54 31.77 1.56 16.02
C LEU A 54 31.24 1.58 14.59
N PRO A 55 29.91 1.66 14.42
CA PRO A 55 29.32 1.74 13.07
C PRO A 55 29.80 2.98 12.30
N PRO A 56 29.72 2.99 10.97
CA PRO A 56 30.15 4.12 10.12
C PRO A 56 29.51 5.47 10.47
N ASN A 57 28.23 5.42 10.89
CA ASN A 57 27.52 6.56 11.49
C ASN A 57 26.44 6.05 12.45
N ASP A 58 25.70 6.96 13.07
CA ASP A 58 24.70 6.63 14.08
C ASP A 58 23.28 6.53 13.49
N TRP A 59 23.13 6.14 12.24
CA TRP A 59 21.83 5.91 11.63
C TRP A 59 21.04 4.81 12.36
N ILE A 60 19.76 5.11 12.51
CA ILE A 60 18.76 4.16 13.03
C ILE A 60 17.92 3.67 11.86
N SER A 61 17.75 2.35 11.74
CA SER A 61 16.98 1.72 10.68
C SER A 61 15.48 2.04 10.81
N LEU A 62 14.72 1.88 9.74
CA LEU A 62 13.27 2.13 9.73
C LEU A 62 12.50 1.28 10.76
N PHE A 63 12.99 0.09 11.04
CA PHE A 63 12.40 -0.78 12.06
C PHE A 63 13.07 -0.68 13.44
N GLY A 64 13.94 0.31 13.64
CA GLY A 64 14.65 0.54 14.88
C GLY A 64 15.97 -0.22 15.00
N GLY A 65 16.81 0.19 15.96
CA GLY A 65 18.17 -0.30 16.08
C GLY A 65 19.14 0.32 15.07
N PRO A 66 20.46 0.03 15.17
CA PRO A 66 21.46 0.54 14.23
C PRO A 66 21.11 0.14 12.78
N ALA A 67 21.41 1.00 11.83
CA ALA A 67 21.27 0.71 10.40
C ALA A 67 22.51 0.02 9.78
N TRP A 68 23.48 -0.32 10.61
CA TRP A 68 24.72 -0.98 10.23
C TRP A 68 24.94 -2.24 11.06
N GLU A 69 25.30 -3.33 10.40
CA GLU A 69 25.67 -4.59 11.06
C GLU A 69 27.11 -4.97 10.72
N ARG A 70 27.88 -5.36 11.74
CA ARG A 70 29.28 -5.72 11.61
C ARG A 70 29.45 -7.17 11.17
N VAL A 71 30.31 -7.42 10.18
CA VAL A 71 30.67 -8.76 9.73
C VAL A 71 32.01 -9.21 10.34
N GLU A 72 32.35 -10.51 10.21
CA GLU A 72 33.50 -11.12 10.84
C GLU A 72 34.84 -10.46 10.50
N ASP A 73 35.02 -9.97 9.28
CA ASP A 73 36.23 -9.28 8.84
C ASP A 73 36.33 -7.83 9.31
N GLY A 74 35.34 -7.36 10.08
CA GLY A 74 35.32 -6.06 10.73
C GLY A 74 34.66 -4.92 9.91
N GLN A 75 34.29 -5.16 8.66
CA GLN A 75 33.47 -4.19 7.91
C GLN A 75 32.00 -4.19 8.40
N TRP A 76 31.27 -3.17 7.99
CA TRP A 76 29.86 -2.99 8.31
C TRP A 76 29.06 -2.87 7.02
N TYR A 77 27.92 -3.59 6.92
CA TYR A 77 27.00 -3.38 5.82
C TYR A 77 25.79 -2.54 6.24
N LEU A 78 25.29 -1.76 5.30
CA LEU A 78 24.07 -0.97 5.49
C LEU A 78 22.85 -1.87 5.38
N HIS A 79 21.88 -1.63 6.27
CA HIS A 79 20.52 -2.15 6.16
C HIS A 79 19.54 -1.08 6.64
N ILE A 80 18.86 -0.43 5.69
CA ILE A 80 17.87 0.62 6.02
C ILE A 80 16.66 0.02 6.76
N PHE A 81 16.39 -1.26 6.53
CA PHE A 81 15.33 -2.04 7.19
C PHE A 81 15.92 -2.95 8.27
N THR A 82 15.69 -4.25 8.22
CA THR A 82 16.27 -5.18 9.20
C THR A 82 17.68 -5.62 8.81
N LYS A 83 18.46 -6.09 9.78
CA LYS A 83 19.80 -6.67 9.51
C LYS A 83 19.78 -7.90 8.59
N GLU A 84 18.64 -8.54 8.46
CA GLU A 84 18.41 -9.63 7.51
C GLU A 84 18.22 -9.14 6.07
N GLN A 85 18.19 -7.80 5.84
CA GLN A 85 17.91 -7.16 4.57
C GLN A 85 19.04 -6.21 4.15
N PRO A 86 20.25 -6.73 3.80
CA PRO A 86 21.38 -5.91 3.37
C PRO A 86 21.08 -5.11 2.10
N ASP A 87 21.39 -3.83 2.11
CA ASP A 87 21.13 -2.89 1.03
C ASP A 87 22.09 -3.11 -0.15
N LEU A 88 21.52 -3.15 -1.36
CA LEU A 88 22.23 -3.29 -2.61
C LEU A 88 22.92 -1.98 -3.01
N ASN A 89 24.08 -2.11 -3.66
CA ASN A 89 24.79 -0.99 -4.26
C ASN A 89 24.40 -0.81 -5.72
N TRP A 90 23.44 0.05 -5.99
CA TRP A 90 22.95 0.35 -7.34
C TRP A 90 23.95 1.14 -8.23
N LYS A 91 25.10 1.53 -7.70
CA LYS A 91 26.23 1.99 -8.56
C LYS A 91 26.95 0.83 -9.24
N ASN A 92 26.71 -0.42 -8.80
CA ASN A 92 27.35 -1.61 -9.35
C ASN A 92 26.56 -2.18 -10.54
N PRO A 93 27.15 -2.27 -11.74
CA PRO A 93 26.45 -2.77 -12.94
C PRO A 93 25.98 -4.22 -12.82
N GLU A 94 26.61 -5.07 -11.98
CA GLU A 94 26.16 -6.45 -11.75
C GLU A 94 24.78 -6.48 -11.08
N VAL A 95 24.45 -5.48 -10.25
CA VAL A 95 23.13 -5.34 -9.61
C VAL A 95 22.08 -4.99 -10.68
N HIS A 96 22.35 -4.06 -11.57
CA HIS A 96 21.48 -3.73 -12.71
C HIS A 96 21.18 -4.96 -13.56
N GLU A 97 22.22 -5.72 -13.94
CA GLU A 97 22.05 -6.91 -14.76
C GLU A 97 21.27 -8.02 -14.05
N GLU A 98 21.44 -8.20 -12.74
CA GLU A 98 20.69 -9.19 -11.98
C GLU A 98 19.19 -8.86 -11.94
N PHE A 99 18.84 -7.57 -11.74
CA PHE A 99 17.43 -7.17 -11.78
C PHE A 99 16.83 -7.24 -13.19
N LYS A 100 17.55 -6.88 -14.24
CA LYS A 100 17.09 -7.10 -15.62
C LYS A 100 16.82 -8.59 -15.90
N LYS A 101 17.64 -9.50 -15.38
CA LYS A 101 17.38 -10.95 -15.46
C LYS A 101 16.13 -11.36 -14.68
N THR A 102 15.95 -10.79 -13.49
CA THR A 102 14.77 -11.05 -12.64
C THR A 102 13.48 -10.60 -13.35
N LEU A 103 13.47 -9.41 -13.94
CA LEU A 103 12.34 -8.91 -14.71
C LEU A 103 11.99 -9.80 -15.90
N ARG A 104 13.01 -10.23 -16.69
CA ARG A 104 12.82 -11.16 -17.80
C ARG A 104 12.32 -12.52 -17.32
N PHE A 105 12.92 -13.06 -16.25
CA PHE A 105 12.50 -14.35 -15.68
C PHE A 105 10.99 -14.38 -15.39
N TRP A 106 10.49 -13.40 -14.66
CA TRP A 106 9.06 -13.35 -14.34
C TRP A 106 8.19 -13.06 -15.55
N SER A 107 8.64 -12.20 -16.47
CA SER A 107 7.92 -11.88 -17.70
C SER A 107 7.79 -13.09 -18.62
N ASP A 108 8.85 -13.91 -18.73
CA ASP A 108 8.87 -15.17 -19.51
C ASP A 108 7.95 -16.22 -18.88
N HIS A 109 7.70 -16.15 -17.57
CA HIS A 109 6.75 -17.01 -16.86
C HIS A 109 5.30 -16.48 -16.86
N GLY A 110 5.03 -15.41 -17.60
CA GLY A 110 3.69 -14.90 -17.84
C GLY A 110 3.24 -13.79 -16.86
N THR A 111 4.16 -13.13 -16.18
CA THR A 111 3.83 -11.92 -15.41
C THR A 111 3.53 -10.77 -16.37
N ASP A 112 2.44 -10.05 -16.12
CA ASP A 112 2.00 -8.92 -16.95
C ASP A 112 2.63 -7.59 -16.53
N GLY A 113 3.08 -7.49 -15.26
CA GLY A 113 3.67 -6.29 -14.71
C GLY A 113 4.27 -6.52 -13.32
N PHE A 114 4.73 -5.42 -12.70
CA PHE A 114 5.46 -5.47 -11.44
C PHE A 114 4.98 -4.38 -10.46
N ARG A 115 4.99 -4.69 -9.18
CA ARG A 115 4.99 -3.69 -8.10
C ARG A 115 6.44 -3.54 -7.63
N ILE A 116 6.92 -2.31 -7.53
CA ILE A 116 8.31 -2.03 -7.15
C ILE A 116 8.32 -1.51 -5.71
N ASP A 117 8.84 -2.35 -4.82
CA ASP A 117 9.01 -2.02 -3.40
C ASP A 117 10.11 -0.98 -3.22
N VAL A 118 9.91 -0.02 -2.31
CA VAL A 118 10.88 1.04 -1.97
C VAL A 118 11.46 1.73 -3.22
N ALA A 119 10.61 2.05 -4.20
CA ALA A 119 11.05 2.55 -5.50
C ALA A 119 11.91 3.82 -5.42
N HIS A 120 11.75 4.64 -4.40
CA HIS A 120 12.49 5.88 -4.18
C HIS A 120 13.85 5.68 -3.48
N GLY A 121 14.18 4.46 -3.06
CA GLY A 121 15.34 4.19 -2.20
C GLY A 121 16.52 3.51 -2.89
N LEU A 122 16.48 3.21 -4.20
CA LEU A 122 17.52 2.43 -4.86
C LEU A 122 18.84 3.19 -4.99
N ALA A 123 18.78 4.41 -5.54
CA ALA A 123 19.95 5.23 -5.73
C ALA A 123 20.39 5.88 -4.41
N LYS A 124 21.67 5.69 -4.05
CA LYS A 124 22.27 6.25 -2.84
C LYS A 124 23.61 6.91 -3.16
N ASP A 125 23.87 8.07 -2.56
CA ASP A 125 25.16 8.74 -2.64
C ASP A 125 25.75 8.95 -1.24
N LEU A 126 26.47 7.95 -0.77
CA LEU A 126 27.12 7.95 0.54
C LEU A 126 28.52 8.59 0.51
N GLU A 127 28.87 9.24 -0.60
CA GLU A 127 30.21 9.85 -0.81
C GLU A 127 30.14 11.38 -0.94
N CYS A 128 28.94 11.96 -1.02
CA CYS A 128 28.73 13.41 -1.16
C CYS A 128 29.22 14.21 0.07
N MET A 129 29.37 13.56 1.23
CA MET A 129 29.87 14.16 2.47
C MET A 129 30.38 13.08 3.43
N PRO A 130 31.12 13.45 4.52
CA PRO A 130 31.49 12.48 5.56
C PRO A 130 30.27 11.78 6.17
N LEU A 131 30.33 10.46 6.31
CA LEU A 131 29.19 9.64 6.80
C LEU A 131 28.69 10.07 8.18
N GLU A 132 29.58 10.51 9.06
CA GLU A 132 29.19 10.98 10.40
C GLU A 132 28.36 12.29 10.33
N GLU A 133 28.70 13.20 9.44
CA GLU A 133 27.93 14.40 9.18
C GLU A 133 26.59 14.05 8.51
N MET A 134 26.63 13.15 7.54
CA MET A 134 25.45 12.64 6.85
C MET A 134 24.45 12.03 7.85
N GLY A 135 24.93 11.23 8.79
CA GLY A 135 24.09 10.60 9.82
C GLY A 135 23.35 11.60 10.70
N LYS A 136 23.94 12.76 10.96
CA LYS A 136 23.33 13.85 11.73
C LYS A 136 22.36 14.70 10.88
N ARG A 137 22.69 14.93 9.62
CA ARG A 137 21.95 15.84 8.73
C ARG A 137 20.76 15.17 8.04
N TYR A 138 20.87 13.89 7.75
CA TYR A 138 19.87 13.11 7.04
C TYR A 138 19.55 11.81 7.78
N PRO A 139 18.76 11.86 8.89
CA PRO A 139 18.24 10.67 9.54
C PRO A 139 17.40 9.85 8.56
N ILE A 140 17.46 8.52 8.67
CA ILE A 140 16.74 7.63 7.74
C ILE A 140 15.21 7.85 7.79
N HIS A 141 14.67 8.17 8.96
CA HIS A 141 13.25 8.43 9.17
C HIS A 141 12.77 9.82 8.71
N GLU A 142 13.69 10.71 8.33
CA GLU A 142 13.34 12.08 8.02
C GLU A 142 13.47 12.39 6.54
N SER A 143 12.49 13.05 6.15
CA SER A 143 12.17 13.97 5.08
C SER A 143 13.00 13.95 3.80
N LEU A 144 12.25 13.76 2.79
CA LEU A 144 12.49 14.01 1.39
C LEU A 144 12.99 15.44 1.14
N CYS A 145 13.84 15.58 0.13
CA CYS A 145 14.27 16.88 -0.40
C CYS A 145 13.65 17.08 -1.77
N HIS A 146 13.00 18.22 -1.99
CA HIS A 146 12.38 18.56 -3.28
C HIS A 146 13.40 18.74 -4.44
N ASP A 147 14.69 18.83 -4.12
CA ASP A 147 15.78 19.02 -5.07
C ASP A 147 16.52 17.72 -5.44
N GLY A 148 16.07 16.57 -4.93
CA GLY A 148 16.69 15.27 -5.19
C GLY A 148 18.08 15.08 -4.58
N THR A 149 18.48 15.91 -3.61
CA THR A 149 19.83 15.85 -3.00
C THR A 149 19.91 15.03 -1.72
N ASN A 150 18.83 14.46 -1.24
CA ASN A 150 18.87 13.53 -0.11
C ASN A 150 19.80 12.36 -0.47
N PRO A 151 20.78 11.98 0.38
CA PRO A 151 21.75 10.96 0.02
C PRO A 151 21.21 9.54 -0.12
N ILE A 152 20.00 9.26 0.41
CA ILE A 152 19.44 7.91 0.47
C ILE A 152 18.02 7.78 -0.11
N TRP A 153 17.29 8.89 -0.27
CA TRP A 153 15.89 8.88 -0.71
C TRP A 153 15.65 9.81 -1.90
N ASP A 154 14.77 9.40 -2.80
CA ASP A 154 14.19 10.19 -3.89
C ASP A 154 15.26 10.94 -4.72
N ARG A 155 16.34 10.23 -5.04
CA ARG A 155 17.42 10.77 -5.87
C ARG A 155 17.09 10.67 -7.34
N PHE A 156 17.46 11.71 -8.11
CA PHE A 156 17.20 11.73 -9.55
C PHE A 156 17.90 10.59 -10.32
N GLU A 157 18.99 10.04 -9.81
CA GLU A 157 19.68 8.91 -10.43
C GLU A 157 18.84 7.62 -10.45
N VAL A 158 17.78 7.51 -9.62
CA VAL A 158 16.88 6.34 -9.64
C VAL A 158 16.14 6.23 -10.97
N HIS A 159 15.87 7.37 -11.63
CA HIS A 159 15.14 7.42 -12.89
C HIS A 159 15.93 6.80 -14.06
N ASP A 160 17.28 6.81 -14.01
CA ASP A 160 18.11 6.09 -14.99
C ASP A 160 17.87 4.57 -14.89
N ILE A 161 17.75 4.05 -13.66
CA ILE A 161 17.43 2.63 -13.41
C ILE A 161 16.10 2.26 -14.03
N TYR A 162 15.06 3.09 -13.85
CA TYR A 162 13.72 2.80 -14.36
C TYR A 162 13.62 2.94 -15.88
N ARG A 163 14.40 3.81 -16.50
CA ARG A 163 14.53 3.86 -17.97
C ARG A 163 15.17 2.60 -18.53
N GLU A 164 16.20 2.04 -17.86
CA GLU A 164 16.75 0.74 -18.23
C GLU A 164 15.71 -0.39 -18.09
N TRP A 165 14.87 -0.35 -17.06
CA TRP A 165 13.82 -1.36 -16.88
C TRP A 165 12.70 -1.20 -17.91
N ARG A 166 12.39 0.03 -18.31
CA ARG A 166 11.45 0.27 -19.42
C ARG A 166 11.92 -0.38 -20.71
N GLU A 167 13.21 -0.37 -21.01
CA GLU A 167 13.75 -1.09 -22.15
C GLU A 167 13.42 -2.60 -22.08
N VAL A 168 13.61 -3.21 -20.90
CA VAL A 168 13.25 -4.62 -20.69
C VAL A 168 11.74 -4.84 -20.82
N PHE A 169 10.91 -3.95 -20.28
CA PHE A 169 9.44 -4.07 -20.39
C PHE A 169 8.97 -4.01 -21.84
N ASN A 170 9.63 -3.21 -22.67
CA ASN A 170 9.31 -3.06 -24.08
C ASN A 170 9.79 -4.25 -24.96
N GLU A 171 10.55 -5.21 -24.42
CA GLU A 171 10.89 -6.46 -25.09
C GLU A 171 9.67 -7.38 -25.29
N TYR A 172 8.56 -7.10 -24.60
CA TYR A 172 7.35 -7.94 -24.56
C TYR A 172 6.19 -7.31 -25.32
N ASP A 173 5.26 -8.15 -25.81
CA ASP A 173 4.01 -7.73 -26.45
C ASP A 173 2.81 -8.40 -25.75
N PRO A 174 1.91 -7.65 -25.10
CA PRO A 174 2.03 -6.21 -24.83
C PRO A 174 3.21 -5.89 -23.91
N PRO A 175 3.75 -4.67 -23.97
CA PRO A 175 4.80 -4.23 -23.06
C PRO A 175 4.40 -4.41 -21.61
N ARG A 176 5.35 -4.79 -20.75
CA ARG A 176 5.12 -4.86 -19.32
C ARG A 176 5.03 -3.44 -18.74
N PHE A 177 4.40 -3.32 -17.57
CA PHE A 177 4.34 -2.07 -16.83
C PHE A 177 4.71 -2.30 -15.38
N ALA A 178 4.93 -1.22 -14.63
CA ALA A 178 5.12 -1.32 -13.20
C ALA A 178 4.37 -0.20 -12.47
N VAL A 179 4.09 -0.46 -11.19
CA VAL A 179 3.66 0.55 -10.24
C VAL A 179 4.71 0.68 -9.14
N GLY A 180 5.21 1.89 -8.92
CA GLY A 180 6.21 2.19 -7.89
C GLY A 180 5.57 2.46 -6.54
N GLU A 181 6.08 1.84 -5.49
CA GLU A 181 5.89 2.34 -4.13
C GLU A 181 6.98 3.38 -3.87
N ALA A 182 6.66 4.65 -4.12
CA ALA A 182 7.58 5.75 -3.95
C ALA A 182 7.02 6.75 -2.95
N TRP A 183 7.61 6.78 -1.78
CA TRP A 183 7.42 7.83 -0.79
C TRP A 183 8.32 9.01 -1.20
N CYS A 184 7.84 9.80 -2.12
CA CYS A 184 8.53 10.96 -2.69
C CYS A 184 7.68 12.22 -2.52
N VAL A 185 8.28 13.37 -2.71
CA VAL A 185 7.51 14.62 -2.73
C VAL A 185 6.50 14.61 -3.88
N PRO A 186 5.30 15.21 -3.72
CA PRO A 186 4.25 15.16 -4.74
C PRO A 186 4.73 15.61 -6.12
N GLU A 187 5.61 16.60 -6.17
CA GLU A 187 6.19 17.13 -7.40
C GLU A 187 7.06 16.15 -8.17
N HIS A 188 7.54 15.08 -7.52
CA HIS A 188 8.35 14.04 -8.18
C HIS A 188 7.53 12.81 -8.60
N GLN A 189 6.30 12.65 -8.14
CA GLN A 189 5.47 11.47 -8.44
C GLN A 189 5.33 11.23 -9.96
N HIS A 190 5.17 12.31 -10.74
CA HIS A 190 5.03 12.21 -12.19
C HIS A 190 6.26 11.64 -12.90
N LEU A 191 7.47 11.75 -12.31
CA LEU A 191 8.69 11.17 -12.86
C LEU A 191 8.61 9.64 -12.84
N TYR A 192 8.31 9.06 -11.67
CA TYR A 192 8.12 7.60 -11.53
C TYR A 192 6.98 7.07 -12.39
N ALA A 193 5.90 7.85 -12.49
CA ALA A 193 4.71 7.49 -13.27
C ALA A 193 4.89 7.67 -14.78
N SER A 194 6.01 8.22 -15.23
CA SER A 194 6.30 8.44 -16.65
C SER A 194 6.16 7.14 -17.47
N PRO A 195 5.56 7.18 -18.67
CA PRO A 195 5.53 6.03 -19.59
C PRO A 195 6.93 5.60 -20.07
N GLU A 196 7.93 6.48 -19.96
CA GLU A 196 9.34 6.18 -20.23
C GLU A 196 10.03 5.45 -19.06
N GLU A 197 9.33 5.29 -17.92
CA GLU A 197 9.84 4.64 -16.71
C GLU A 197 8.86 3.54 -16.24
N LEU A 198 8.35 3.62 -14.98
CA LEU A 198 7.47 2.58 -14.44
C LEU A 198 6.08 2.58 -15.07
N GLY A 199 5.53 3.76 -15.31
CA GLY A 199 4.20 3.95 -15.87
C GLY A 199 3.12 4.28 -14.84
N GLN A 200 3.30 3.90 -13.58
CA GLN A 200 2.42 4.26 -12.46
C GLN A 200 3.21 4.40 -11.16
N VAL A 201 2.66 5.17 -10.22
CA VAL A 201 3.12 5.31 -8.84
C VAL A 201 1.91 5.33 -7.92
N PHE A 202 2.03 4.80 -6.71
CA PHE A 202 0.96 4.86 -5.72
C PHE A 202 0.74 6.28 -5.21
N ASN A 203 -0.52 6.67 -5.12
CA ASN A 203 -0.95 7.90 -4.46
C ASN A 203 -1.28 7.59 -2.99
N PHE A 204 -0.32 7.84 -2.10
CA PHE A 204 -0.49 7.58 -0.68
C PHE A 204 -1.26 8.69 0.05
N GLU A 205 -1.26 9.92 -0.47
CA GLU A 205 -2.03 11.03 0.09
C GLU A 205 -3.52 10.67 0.24
N PHE A 206 -4.06 9.97 -0.76
CA PHE A 206 -5.44 9.50 -0.72
C PHE A 206 -5.68 8.42 0.34
N ALA A 207 -4.72 7.50 0.53
CA ALA A 207 -4.80 6.48 1.57
C ALA A 207 -4.66 7.06 2.98
N GLU A 208 -3.97 8.21 3.13
CA GLU A 208 -3.70 8.84 4.42
C GLU A 208 -4.76 9.86 4.83
N ALA A 209 -5.56 10.37 3.91
CA ALA A 209 -6.59 11.35 4.17
C ALA A 209 -7.62 10.88 5.21
N ASN A 210 -7.96 11.75 6.15
CA ASN A 210 -9.08 11.53 7.05
C ASN A 210 -10.42 11.64 6.30
N TRP A 211 -11.49 11.11 6.90
CA TRP A 211 -12.84 11.23 6.35
C TRP A 211 -13.38 12.66 6.55
N ASN A 212 -12.86 13.59 5.78
CA ASN A 212 -13.37 14.96 5.67
C ASN A 212 -13.17 15.50 4.25
N ALA A 213 -14.05 16.39 3.81
CA ALA A 213 -14.07 16.88 2.45
C ALA A 213 -12.80 17.63 2.06
N ALA A 214 -12.18 18.38 2.96
CA ALA A 214 -11.02 19.20 2.63
C ALA A 214 -9.79 18.33 2.31
N GLU A 215 -9.45 17.37 3.19
CA GLU A 215 -8.31 16.47 2.98
C GLU A 215 -8.51 15.59 1.74
N MET A 216 -9.71 14.99 1.58
CA MET A 216 -10.03 14.17 0.42
C MET A 216 -9.99 14.97 -0.89
N ARG A 217 -10.47 16.22 -0.88
CA ARG A 217 -10.40 17.09 -2.06
C ARG A 217 -8.96 17.39 -2.43
N THR A 218 -8.11 17.76 -1.47
CA THR A 218 -6.69 18.01 -1.69
C THR A 218 -6.01 16.79 -2.32
N ALA A 219 -6.20 15.61 -1.73
CA ALA A 219 -5.62 14.37 -2.26
C ALA A 219 -6.08 14.02 -3.68
N ILE A 220 -7.37 14.30 -4.01
CA ILE A 220 -7.89 14.11 -5.36
C ILE A 220 -7.28 15.12 -6.34
N GLU A 221 -7.21 16.40 -5.95
CA GLU A 221 -6.62 17.47 -6.77
C GLU A 221 -5.15 17.19 -7.09
N GLU A 222 -4.35 16.84 -6.09
CA GLU A 222 -2.93 16.49 -6.24
C GLU A 222 -2.75 15.25 -7.14
N GLY A 223 -3.56 14.20 -6.95
CA GLY A 223 -3.50 13.02 -7.79
C GLY A 223 -3.87 13.29 -9.25
N LEU A 224 -4.88 14.12 -9.50
CA LEU A 224 -5.27 14.53 -10.86
C LEU A 224 -4.22 15.44 -11.50
N ASP A 225 -3.64 16.37 -10.74
CA ASP A 225 -2.58 17.25 -11.23
C ASP A 225 -1.32 16.45 -11.58
N SER A 226 -0.88 15.54 -10.72
CA SER A 226 0.25 14.63 -11.00
C SER A 226 0.05 13.84 -12.30
N ALA A 227 -1.16 13.35 -12.56
CA ALA A 227 -1.47 12.64 -13.80
C ALA A 227 -1.31 13.51 -15.04
N THR A 228 -1.62 14.83 -14.97
CA THR A 228 -1.45 15.74 -16.12
C THR A 228 0.02 15.94 -16.51
N HIS A 229 0.93 15.79 -15.57
CA HIS A 229 2.38 15.98 -15.77
C HIS A 229 3.12 14.68 -16.15
N SER A 230 2.48 13.52 -16.03
CA SER A 230 3.11 12.22 -16.26
C SER A 230 3.22 11.78 -17.72
N GLY A 231 2.90 12.64 -18.68
CA GLY A 231 3.10 12.36 -20.11
C GLY A 231 2.16 11.29 -20.71
N GLY A 232 1.01 11.06 -20.10
CA GLY A 232 -0.01 10.11 -20.59
C GLY A 232 -0.26 8.93 -19.67
N SER A 233 0.45 8.83 -18.55
CA SER A 233 0.12 7.90 -17.48
C SER A 233 -1.09 8.40 -16.69
N THR A 234 -1.71 7.49 -15.95
CA THR A 234 -2.82 7.80 -15.05
C THR A 234 -2.37 7.74 -13.60
N THR A 235 -3.06 8.45 -12.72
CA THR A 235 -2.86 8.31 -11.27
C THR A 235 -3.41 6.97 -10.76
N THR A 236 -3.08 6.65 -9.51
CA THR A 236 -3.62 5.50 -8.77
C THR A 236 -4.44 5.98 -7.58
N TRP A 237 -5.41 5.20 -7.18
CA TRP A 237 -6.26 5.47 -6.03
C TRP A 237 -6.22 4.28 -5.09
N VAL A 238 -5.92 4.52 -3.81
CA VAL A 238 -5.68 3.48 -2.80
C VAL A 238 -6.27 3.93 -1.47
N MET A 239 -7.29 3.25 -0.97
CA MET A 239 -7.86 3.52 0.36
C MET A 239 -7.16 2.73 1.47
N SER A 240 -6.73 1.52 1.18
CA SER A 240 -6.05 0.63 2.13
C SER A 240 -4.94 -0.16 1.47
N ASN A 241 -3.93 -0.52 2.26
CA ASN A 241 -2.87 -1.44 1.87
C ASN A 241 -2.39 -2.24 3.08
N HIS A 242 -1.32 -2.99 2.94
CA HIS A 242 -0.75 -3.83 4.00
C HIS A 242 0.11 -3.06 5.02
N ASP A 243 0.24 -1.75 4.88
CA ASP A 243 1.09 -0.89 5.73
C ASP A 243 0.28 0.13 6.55
N VAL A 244 -0.99 0.33 6.22
CA VAL A 244 -1.86 1.25 6.96
C VAL A 244 -3.07 0.51 7.56
N PRO A 245 -3.61 0.97 8.70
CA PRO A 245 -4.84 0.40 9.25
C PRO A 245 -5.98 0.48 8.23
N ARG A 246 -6.84 -0.54 8.19
CA ARG A 246 -7.97 -0.60 7.26
C ARG A 246 -8.85 0.64 7.34
N HIS A 247 -9.22 1.19 6.19
CA HIS A 247 -10.01 2.44 6.14
C HIS A 247 -11.38 2.28 6.82
N ALA A 248 -11.98 1.10 6.84
CA ALA A 248 -13.21 0.85 7.57
C ALA A 248 -13.08 1.20 9.06
N SER A 249 -11.98 0.77 9.72
CA SER A 249 -11.69 1.15 11.10
C SER A 249 -11.25 2.61 11.22
N ARG A 250 -10.39 3.10 10.32
CA ARG A 250 -9.96 4.52 10.36
C ARG A 250 -11.15 5.47 10.30
N TYR A 251 -12.14 5.19 9.46
CA TYR A 251 -13.34 6.02 9.32
C TYR A 251 -14.39 5.77 10.41
N ALA A 252 -14.28 4.66 11.15
CA ALA A 252 -15.08 4.36 12.33
C ALA A 252 -14.59 5.07 13.60
N LEU A 253 -13.31 5.46 13.62
CA LEU A 253 -12.66 6.16 14.72
C LEU A 253 -12.89 7.68 14.64
N PRO A 254 -12.61 8.46 15.73
CA PRO A 254 -12.71 9.91 15.70
C PRO A 254 -11.83 10.54 14.61
N GLN A 255 -12.42 11.37 13.77
CA GLN A 255 -11.73 12.10 12.69
C GLN A 255 -11.15 13.40 13.24
N ILE A 256 -10.00 13.30 13.91
CA ILE A 256 -9.32 14.40 14.58
C ILE A 256 -8.03 14.70 13.83
N LYS A 257 -7.80 15.98 13.52
CA LYS A 257 -6.52 16.39 12.94
C LYS A 257 -5.40 16.21 13.97
N THR A 258 -4.43 15.38 13.62
CA THR A 258 -3.25 15.07 14.46
C THR A 258 -1.96 15.46 13.72
N PRO A 259 -0.82 15.58 14.43
CA PRO A 259 0.47 15.92 13.81
C PRO A 259 0.95 14.89 12.78
N SER A 260 0.56 13.62 12.93
CA SER A 260 0.90 12.56 11.99
C SER A 260 -0.37 11.86 11.50
N HIS A 261 -0.33 11.45 10.23
CA HIS A 261 -1.40 10.67 9.62
C HIS A 261 -1.66 9.39 10.43
N HIS A 262 -2.92 8.99 10.50
CA HIS A 262 -3.39 7.79 11.22
C HIS A 262 -3.04 7.74 12.72
N GLN A 263 -2.64 8.85 13.36
CA GLN A 263 -2.23 8.83 14.76
C GLN A 263 -3.34 8.27 15.67
N VAL A 264 -4.60 8.61 15.41
CA VAL A 264 -5.74 8.08 16.18
C VAL A 264 -5.82 6.55 16.05
N ALA A 265 -5.66 6.02 14.85
CA ALA A 265 -5.68 4.58 14.61
C ALA A 265 -4.45 3.89 15.24
N LYS A 266 -3.26 4.49 15.14
CA LYS A 266 -2.03 3.98 15.79
C LYS A 266 -2.17 3.94 17.32
N ASP A 267 -2.68 5.00 17.94
CA ASP A 267 -2.93 5.05 19.39
C ASP A 267 -3.99 4.04 19.82
N TRP A 268 -5.01 3.84 19.00
CA TRP A 268 -6.05 2.84 19.23
C TRP A 268 -5.50 1.41 19.15
N LEU A 269 -4.70 1.10 18.13
CA LEU A 269 -4.01 -0.18 18.00
C LEU A 269 -3.07 -0.45 19.18
N LEU A 270 -2.25 0.52 19.55
CA LEU A 270 -1.30 0.41 20.67
C LEU A 270 -1.97 0.04 22.00
N ARG A 271 -3.25 0.35 22.16
CA ARG A 271 -4.07 0.07 23.33
C ARG A 271 -5.10 -1.04 23.10
N ASP A 272 -4.78 -1.97 22.20
CA ASP A 272 -5.63 -3.14 21.93
C ASP A 272 -7.08 -2.80 21.59
N GLY A 273 -7.30 -1.69 20.87
CA GLY A 273 -8.64 -1.25 20.46
C GLY A 273 -9.48 -0.56 21.53
N THR A 274 -8.91 -0.19 22.68
CA THR A 274 -9.67 0.29 23.85
C THR A 274 -9.68 1.81 24.08
N SER A 275 -8.78 2.57 23.43
CA SER A 275 -8.65 4.02 23.67
C SER A 275 -9.75 4.85 23.03
N TYR A 276 -10.38 4.36 21.98
CA TYR A 276 -11.49 4.98 21.27
C TYR A 276 -12.58 3.95 20.97
N ILE A 277 -13.80 4.42 20.79
CA ILE A 277 -14.91 3.58 20.33
C ILE A 277 -14.82 3.47 18.81
N GLU A 278 -14.69 2.26 18.30
CA GLU A 278 -14.84 1.94 16.89
C GLU A 278 -16.33 1.82 16.54
N ASP A 279 -16.90 2.85 15.92
CA ASP A 279 -18.29 2.82 15.45
C ASP A 279 -18.36 2.11 14.11
N ARG A 280 -18.55 0.81 14.14
CA ARG A 280 -18.55 -0.06 12.94
C ARG A 280 -19.70 0.24 11.99
N GLU A 281 -20.84 0.67 12.47
CA GLU A 281 -21.94 1.07 11.60
C GLU A 281 -21.56 2.32 10.78
N LEU A 282 -21.01 3.32 11.44
CA LEU A 282 -20.50 4.52 10.80
C LEU A 282 -19.32 4.23 9.87
N GLY A 283 -18.38 3.39 10.30
CA GLY A 283 -17.24 2.95 9.48
C GLY A 283 -17.66 2.25 8.21
N THR A 284 -18.63 1.33 8.28
CA THR A 284 -19.22 0.67 7.11
C THR A 284 -19.88 1.67 6.17
N LYS A 285 -20.68 2.60 6.70
CA LYS A 285 -21.35 3.63 5.89
C LYS A 285 -20.36 4.49 5.13
N ARG A 286 -19.29 4.94 5.80
CA ARG A 286 -18.24 5.76 5.21
C ARG A 286 -17.41 4.98 4.19
N SER A 287 -17.08 3.71 4.47
CA SER A 287 -16.37 2.86 3.51
C SER A 287 -17.16 2.62 2.23
N ARG A 288 -18.47 2.42 2.35
CA ARG A 288 -19.36 2.33 1.18
C ARG A 288 -19.35 3.62 0.34
N ALA A 289 -19.37 4.77 1.00
CA ALA A 289 -19.26 6.06 0.32
C ALA A 289 -17.88 6.27 -0.30
N ALA A 290 -16.82 5.89 0.39
CA ALA A 290 -15.44 6.04 -0.04
C ALA A 290 -15.15 5.25 -1.32
N ILE A 291 -15.52 3.97 -1.39
CA ILE A 291 -15.25 3.13 -2.58
C ILE A 291 -15.99 3.66 -3.82
N MET A 292 -17.21 4.17 -3.66
CA MET A 292 -17.91 4.78 -4.78
C MET A 292 -17.25 6.10 -5.22
N MET A 293 -16.80 6.93 -4.26
CA MET A 293 -16.04 8.14 -4.60
C MET A 293 -14.76 7.79 -5.34
N GLU A 294 -13.98 6.82 -4.85
CA GLU A 294 -12.72 6.38 -5.43
C GLU A 294 -12.89 5.77 -6.83
N THR A 295 -13.80 4.81 -6.97
CA THR A 295 -14.00 4.07 -8.22
C THR A 295 -14.60 4.92 -9.35
N GLY A 296 -15.21 6.04 -9.06
CA GLY A 296 -15.67 7.00 -10.06
C GLY A 296 -14.55 7.85 -10.67
N LEU A 297 -13.41 7.99 -10.00
CA LEU A 297 -12.26 8.78 -10.48
C LEU A 297 -11.55 8.12 -11.68
N PRO A 298 -10.86 8.89 -12.53
CA PRO A 298 -10.05 8.33 -13.62
C PRO A 298 -8.77 7.71 -13.09
N GLY A 299 -8.25 6.72 -13.77
CA GLY A 299 -7.00 6.06 -13.39
C GLY A 299 -7.21 4.67 -12.79
N SER A 300 -6.20 4.14 -12.11
CA SER A 300 -6.21 2.80 -11.56
C SER A 300 -6.71 2.79 -10.12
N VAL A 301 -7.63 1.90 -9.80
CA VAL A 301 -8.11 1.67 -8.42
C VAL A 301 -7.48 0.40 -7.89
N TYR A 302 -6.89 0.50 -6.71
CA TYR A 302 -6.27 -0.61 -6.00
C TYR A 302 -7.11 -0.98 -4.79
N VAL A 303 -7.64 -2.19 -4.80
CA VAL A 303 -8.46 -2.72 -3.72
C VAL A 303 -7.62 -3.65 -2.87
N TYR A 304 -7.45 -3.33 -1.60
CA TYR A 304 -6.74 -4.20 -0.67
C TYR A 304 -7.62 -5.38 -0.25
N GLN A 305 -7.06 -6.59 -0.24
CA GLN A 305 -7.81 -7.81 0.13
C GLN A 305 -8.60 -7.66 1.44
N GLY A 306 -9.88 -8.02 1.41
CA GLY A 306 -10.81 -7.87 2.52
C GLY A 306 -11.47 -6.49 2.64
N GLU A 307 -11.01 -5.50 1.88
CA GLU A 307 -11.67 -4.21 1.75
C GLU A 307 -13.05 -4.36 1.11
N GLU A 308 -13.14 -5.21 0.10
CA GLU A 308 -14.37 -5.58 -0.59
C GLU A 308 -15.39 -6.31 0.31
N LEU A 309 -14.95 -6.81 1.45
CA LEU A 309 -15.82 -7.39 2.50
C LEU A 309 -16.10 -6.38 3.62
N GLY A 310 -15.62 -5.16 3.54
CA GLY A 310 -15.74 -4.19 4.62
C GLY A 310 -15.03 -4.60 5.91
N LEU A 311 -13.97 -5.41 5.83
CA LEU A 311 -13.25 -5.88 7.01
C LEU A 311 -12.67 -4.72 7.81
N PHE A 312 -12.86 -4.81 9.12
CA PHE A 312 -12.24 -3.93 10.09
C PHE A 312 -10.85 -4.42 10.50
N GLU A 313 -10.06 -3.52 11.06
CA GLU A 313 -8.77 -3.81 11.65
C GLU A 313 -8.90 -4.73 12.85
N VAL A 314 -7.96 -5.64 13.05
CA VAL A 314 -7.91 -6.50 14.23
C VAL A 314 -6.93 -5.88 15.24
N ALA A 315 -7.46 -5.01 16.10
CA ALA A 315 -6.65 -4.23 17.03
C ALA A 315 -6.15 -5.01 18.25
N ASP A 316 -6.83 -6.07 18.63
CA ASP A 316 -6.65 -6.81 19.89
C ASP A 316 -5.84 -8.10 19.76
N ILE A 317 -5.07 -8.27 18.66
CA ILE A 317 -4.11 -9.37 18.54
C ILE A 317 -3.16 -9.31 19.74
N PRO A 318 -2.99 -10.41 20.51
CA PRO A 318 -2.06 -10.44 21.62
C PRO A 318 -0.62 -10.16 21.18
N TRP A 319 0.12 -9.41 21.98
CA TRP A 319 1.49 -8.98 21.67
C TRP A 319 2.46 -10.13 21.39
N ASP A 320 2.29 -11.27 22.05
CA ASP A 320 3.08 -12.49 21.85
C ASP A 320 2.72 -13.28 20.57
N ARG A 321 1.73 -12.79 19.81
CA ARG A 321 1.26 -13.38 18.55
C ARG A 321 1.42 -12.47 17.34
N LEU A 322 2.09 -11.34 17.52
CA LEU A 322 2.42 -10.43 16.43
C LEU A 322 3.61 -10.98 15.64
N GLU A 323 3.53 -10.88 14.33
CA GLU A 323 4.57 -11.32 13.38
C GLU A 323 5.33 -10.13 12.78
N ASP A 324 4.72 -8.95 12.74
CA ASP A 324 5.41 -7.73 12.28
C ASP A 324 6.61 -7.42 13.19
N PRO A 325 7.80 -7.20 12.65
CA PRO A 325 8.99 -6.89 13.46
C PRO A 325 8.88 -5.56 14.21
N THR A 326 8.10 -4.59 13.75
CA THR A 326 7.99 -3.23 14.32
C THR A 326 7.80 -3.21 15.84
N PRO A 327 6.86 -3.99 16.43
CA PRO A 327 6.64 -3.97 17.89
C PRO A 327 7.80 -4.48 18.73
N TYR A 328 8.73 -5.21 18.12
CA TYR A 328 9.83 -5.89 18.82
C TYR A 328 11.14 -5.11 18.81
N PHE A 329 11.25 -4.07 17.99
CA PHE A 329 12.43 -3.23 18.00
C PHE A 329 12.51 -2.35 19.25
N THR A 330 13.69 -2.26 19.85
CA THR A 330 13.91 -1.59 21.11
C THR A 330 13.54 -0.12 21.12
N THR A 331 13.58 0.54 19.96
CA THR A 331 13.22 1.95 19.80
C THR A 331 11.73 2.17 19.52
N GLN A 332 11.04 1.17 18.97
CA GLN A 332 9.62 1.25 18.61
C GLN A 332 8.69 0.50 19.58
N ARG A 333 9.26 -0.36 20.40
CA ARG A 333 8.49 -1.14 21.37
C ARG A 333 7.67 -0.22 22.26
N TYR A 334 6.36 -0.47 22.34
CA TYR A 334 5.38 0.34 23.05
C TYR A 334 5.02 1.69 22.40
N TYR A 335 5.55 2.03 21.22
CA TYR A 335 5.14 3.21 20.46
C TYR A 335 4.25 2.86 19.27
N GLU A 336 4.44 1.66 18.69
CA GLU A 336 3.60 1.13 17.63
C GLU A 336 3.32 -0.35 17.85
N LYS A 337 2.10 -0.79 17.52
CA LYS A 337 1.71 -2.21 17.56
C LYS A 337 2.00 -2.94 16.24
N GLY A 338 2.45 -2.22 15.23
CA GLY A 338 2.73 -2.76 13.90
C GLY A 338 1.49 -2.89 13.02
N ARG A 339 1.61 -3.69 11.97
CA ARG A 339 0.68 -3.75 10.84
C ARG A 339 -0.13 -5.05 10.77
N ASP A 340 0.01 -5.93 11.74
CA ASP A 340 -0.58 -7.28 11.68
C ASP A 340 -2.11 -7.26 11.66
N GLY A 341 -2.74 -6.24 12.24
CA GLY A 341 -4.19 -6.12 12.29
C GLY A 341 -4.86 -6.06 10.92
N CYS A 342 -4.21 -5.44 9.92
CA CYS A 342 -4.69 -5.43 8.55
C CYS A 342 -4.24 -6.65 7.72
N ARG A 343 -3.35 -7.49 8.25
CA ARG A 343 -2.76 -8.65 7.56
C ARG A 343 -3.36 -9.99 7.98
N VAL A 344 -4.33 -9.98 8.88
CA VAL A 344 -5.05 -11.19 9.29
C VAL A 344 -5.68 -11.87 8.07
N PRO A 345 -5.52 -13.20 7.91
CA PRO A 345 -6.07 -13.93 6.77
C PRO A 345 -7.55 -13.69 6.53
N MET A 346 -7.92 -13.46 5.27
CA MET A 346 -9.28 -13.12 4.84
C MET A 346 -10.24 -14.29 5.05
N PRO A 347 -11.48 -14.08 5.52
CA PRO A 347 -12.49 -15.11 5.66
C PRO A 347 -13.20 -15.37 4.32
N TRP A 348 -13.20 -16.63 3.88
CA TRP A 348 -13.81 -17.05 2.61
C TRP A 348 -15.18 -17.69 2.80
N THR A 349 -15.34 -18.56 3.83
CA THR A 349 -16.58 -19.29 4.05
C THR A 349 -16.96 -19.42 5.52
N ALA A 350 -18.23 -19.23 5.82
CA ALA A 350 -18.78 -19.44 7.16
C ALA A 350 -18.89 -20.95 7.52
N ALA A 351 -18.82 -21.85 6.53
CA ALA A 351 -18.90 -23.29 6.75
C ALA A 351 -17.66 -23.85 7.47
N ASP A 352 -16.50 -23.22 7.30
CA ASP A 352 -15.23 -23.61 7.94
C ASP A 352 -14.92 -22.72 9.16
N LYS A 353 -15.89 -22.67 10.08
CA LYS A 353 -15.81 -21.82 11.26
C LYS A 353 -14.84 -22.39 12.30
N PRO A 354 -13.86 -21.58 12.77
CA PRO A 354 -13.00 -21.98 13.87
C PRO A 354 -13.75 -22.10 15.19
N THR A 355 -13.20 -22.89 16.11
CA THR A 355 -13.65 -22.93 17.50
C THR A 355 -12.98 -21.83 18.31
N PRO A 356 -13.59 -21.35 19.43
CA PRO A 356 -12.92 -20.41 20.31
C PRO A 356 -11.57 -20.93 20.80
N ALA A 357 -10.54 -20.10 20.70
CA ALA A 357 -9.21 -20.48 21.14
C ALA A 357 -9.10 -20.51 22.68
N SER A 358 -8.37 -21.48 23.20
CA SER A 358 -8.21 -21.67 24.66
C SER A 358 -7.47 -20.51 25.36
N TRP A 359 -6.68 -19.75 24.62
CA TRP A 359 -5.90 -18.62 25.13
C TRP A 359 -6.66 -17.26 25.05
N ASN A 360 -7.65 -17.16 24.16
CA ASN A 360 -8.58 -16.02 24.07
C ASN A 360 -9.81 -16.44 23.25
N GLU A 361 -10.96 -16.51 23.89
CA GLU A 361 -12.20 -16.96 23.27
C GLU A 361 -12.76 -16.06 22.16
N SER A 362 -12.21 -14.84 22.01
CA SER A 362 -12.54 -13.93 20.89
C SER A 362 -11.90 -14.34 19.58
N PHE A 363 -10.88 -15.18 19.61
CA PHE A 363 -10.15 -15.66 18.44
C PHE A 363 -10.45 -17.11 18.12
N GLY A 364 -10.15 -17.50 16.89
CA GLY A 364 -10.40 -18.83 16.37
C GLY A 364 -9.21 -19.79 16.52
N ASP A 365 -9.51 -21.08 16.62
CA ASP A 365 -8.54 -22.17 16.61
C ASP A 365 -9.03 -23.33 15.74
N GLY A 366 -8.13 -24.00 15.05
CA GLY A 366 -8.33 -25.23 14.29
C GLY A 366 -8.84 -25.07 12.86
N ALA A 367 -9.73 -24.14 12.59
CA ALA A 367 -10.20 -23.77 11.25
C ALA A 367 -9.88 -22.31 10.97
N SER A 368 -10.08 -21.85 9.72
CA SER A 368 -9.65 -20.52 9.29
C SER A 368 -10.62 -19.82 8.34
N PHE A 369 -11.90 -20.06 8.51
CA PHE A 369 -12.94 -19.55 7.61
C PHE A 369 -12.62 -19.79 6.12
N GLY A 370 -12.06 -20.98 5.81
CA GLY A 370 -11.71 -21.36 4.43
C GLY A 370 -10.43 -20.77 3.88
N PHE A 371 -9.63 -20.03 4.66
CA PHE A 371 -8.32 -19.53 4.21
C PHE A 371 -7.35 -20.70 3.97
N SER A 372 -7.32 -21.66 4.89
CA SER A 372 -6.58 -22.92 4.75
C SER A 372 -7.56 -24.09 4.90
N PRO A 373 -7.34 -25.24 4.27
CA PRO A 373 -8.15 -26.42 4.53
C PRO A 373 -8.14 -26.80 6.01
N ALA A 374 -9.30 -27.09 6.61
CA ALA A 374 -9.38 -27.49 8.00
C ALA A 374 -8.62 -28.80 8.29
N THR A 375 -8.45 -29.64 7.25
CA THR A 375 -7.76 -30.92 7.32
C THR A 375 -6.68 -30.99 6.24
N LYS A 376 -5.48 -31.40 6.61
CA LYS A 376 -4.38 -31.68 5.68
C LYS A 376 -4.70 -32.89 4.80
N VAL A 377 -3.96 -33.05 3.71
CA VAL A 377 -4.12 -34.19 2.76
C VAL A 377 -3.95 -35.56 3.45
N ASP A 378 -3.18 -35.65 4.51
CA ASP A 378 -2.98 -36.86 5.31
C ASP A 378 -4.09 -37.12 6.34
N GLY A 379 -5.12 -36.29 6.39
CA GLY A 379 -6.26 -36.39 7.32
C GLY A 379 -6.01 -35.80 8.70
N THR A 380 -4.85 -35.19 8.96
CA THR A 380 -4.58 -34.49 10.22
C THR A 380 -5.18 -33.08 10.19
N GLN A 381 -5.43 -32.51 11.37
CA GLN A 381 -5.87 -31.11 11.49
C GLN A 381 -4.80 -30.16 10.92
N SER A 382 -5.25 -29.14 10.19
CA SER A 382 -4.35 -28.08 9.72
C SER A 382 -3.84 -27.25 10.89
N GLU A 383 -2.69 -26.64 10.68
CA GLU A 383 -2.16 -25.67 11.62
C GLU A 383 -2.97 -24.36 11.51
N ASN A 384 -2.99 -23.59 12.59
CA ASN A 384 -3.58 -22.27 12.60
C ASN A 384 -2.87 -21.36 11.58
N PRO A 385 -3.59 -20.37 11.02
CA PRO A 385 -2.94 -19.36 10.18
C PRO A 385 -1.88 -18.58 10.97
N HIS A 386 -0.92 -17.98 10.27
CA HIS A 386 0.19 -17.22 10.86
C HIS A 386 -0.27 -16.09 11.80
N LEU A 387 -1.40 -15.45 11.52
CA LEU A 387 -2.07 -14.49 12.40
C LEU A 387 -3.42 -15.02 12.82
N PRO A 388 -3.83 -14.86 14.09
CA PRO A 388 -5.09 -15.37 14.57
C PRO A 388 -6.26 -14.60 13.98
N GLN A 389 -7.27 -15.34 13.48
CA GLN A 389 -8.51 -14.75 13.00
C GLN A 389 -9.48 -14.53 14.17
N PRO A 390 -10.09 -13.34 14.31
CA PRO A 390 -11.14 -13.12 15.30
C PRO A 390 -12.44 -13.83 14.88
N LEU A 391 -13.20 -14.34 15.84
CA LEU A 391 -14.45 -15.05 15.54
C LEU A 391 -15.51 -14.19 14.83
N TRP A 392 -15.46 -12.86 15.00
CA TRP A 392 -16.36 -11.95 14.31
C TRP A 392 -16.14 -11.88 12.79
N TYR A 393 -15.00 -12.39 12.28
CA TYR A 393 -14.78 -12.56 10.83
C TYR A 393 -15.84 -13.44 10.17
N GLY A 394 -16.50 -14.32 10.93
CA GLY A 394 -17.61 -15.10 10.43
C GLY A 394 -18.82 -14.30 9.91
N ASN A 395 -18.90 -13.02 10.26
CA ASN A 395 -19.95 -12.11 9.75
C ASN A 395 -19.56 -11.44 8.41
N PHE A 396 -18.34 -11.63 7.94
CA PHE A 396 -17.75 -10.96 6.78
C PHE A 396 -17.18 -11.97 5.77
N THR A 397 -17.71 -13.19 5.73
CA THR A 397 -17.19 -14.20 4.79
C THR A 397 -17.63 -13.92 3.36
N ALA A 398 -16.71 -14.15 2.41
CA ALA A 398 -16.97 -13.87 1.00
C ALA A 398 -18.18 -14.61 0.44
N ASP A 399 -18.43 -15.86 0.87
CA ASP A 399 -19.59 -16.64 0.44
C ASP A 399 -20.91 -16.11 0.97
N SER A 400 -20.95 -15.63 2.22
CA SER A 400 -22.14 -15.02 2.81
C SER A 400 -22.47 -13.68 2.15
N GLU A 401 -21.47 -12.82 1.99
CA GLU A 401 -21.65 -11.52 1.33
C GLU A 401 -22.03 -11.64 -0.14
N ALA A 402 -21.52 -12.65 -0.83
CA ALA A 402 -21.89 -12.89 -2.24
C ALA A 402 -23.39 -13.22 -2.44
N GLN A 403 -24.09 -13.60 -1.38
CA GLN A 403 -25.54 -13.91 -1.40
C GLN A 403 -26.39 -12.74 -0.89
N ASP A 404 -25.79 -11.74 -0.26
CA ASP A 404 -26.47 -10.56 0.27
C ASP A 404 -26.34 -9.39 -0.73
N PRO A 405 -27.46 -8.93 -1.34
CA PRO A 405 -27.43 -7.81 -2.29
C PRO A 405 -27.04 -6.47 -1.65
N ASP A 406 -27.19 -6.34 -0.33
CA ASP A 406 -26.87 -5.10 0.40
C ASP A 406 -25.45 -5.12 1.01
N SER A 407 -24.71 -6.21 0.81
CA SER A 407 -23.35 -6.39 1.33
C SER A 407 -22.34 -5.39 0.72
N MET A 408 -21.17 -5.29 1.35
CA MET A 408 -20.05 -4.52 0.80
C MET A 408 -19.57 -5.14 -0.51
N LEU A 409 -19.42 -6.46 -0.58
CA LEU A 409 -18.99 -7.16 -1.80
C LEU A 409 -19.94 -6.91 -2.97
N SER A 410 -21.24 -6.89 -2.72
CA SER A 410 -22.25 -6.60 -3.76
C SER A 410 -22.13 -5.16 -4.26
N LEU A 411 -21.85 -4.19 -3.39
CA LEU A 411 -21.59 -2.80 -3.78
C LEU A 411 -20.33 -2.68 -4.62
N TYR A 412 -19.21 -3.33 -4.22
CA TYR A 412 -17.96 -3.33 -5.00
C TYR A 412 -18.18 -3.89 -6.40
N ARG A 413 -18.89 -5.02 -6.51
CA ARG A 413 -19.24 -5.61 -7.82
C ARG A 413 -20.08 -4.67 -8.68
N ALA A 414 -21.08 -4.04 -8.09
CA ALA A 414 -21.95 -3.09 -8.80
C ALA A 414 -21.18 -1.85 -9.26
N ALA A 415 -20.33 -1.28 -8.39
CA ALA A 415 -19.53 -0.10 -8.71
C ALA A 415 -18.51 -0.40 -9.82
N LEU A 416 -17.78 -1.51 -9.73
CA LEU A 416 -16.79 -1.89 -10.74
C LEU A 416 -17.44 -2.23 -12.10
N ALA A 417 -18.59 -2.92 -12.09
CA ALA A 417 -19.35 -3.19 -13.32
C ALA A 417 -19.86 -1.88 -13.96
N ALA A 418 -20.51 -1.01 -13.17
CA ALA A 418 -20.99 0.27 -13.66
C ALA A 418 -19.83 1.17 -14.17
N ARG A 419 -18.69 1.18 -13.46
CA ARG A 419 -17.49 1.86 -13.94
C ARG A 419 -17.08 1.37 -15.33
N GLN A 420 -17.01 0.05 -15.52
CA GLN A 420 -16.63 -0.55 -16.80
C GLN A 420 -17.60 -0.20 -17.92
N ASP A 421 -18.90 -0.26 -17.65
CA ASP A 421 -19.93 -0.01 -18.65
C ASP A 421 -20.03 1.47 -19.03
N ILE A 422 -19.86 2.37 -18.05
CA ILE A 422 -20.15 3.80 -18.23
C ILE A 422 -18.87 4.60 -18.55
N LEU A 423 -17.74 4.28 -17.91
CA LEU A 423 -16.55 5.15 -17.95
C LEU A 423 -15.41 4.60 -18.80
N THR A 424 -15.11 3.30 -18.75
CA THR A 424 -13.93 2.75 -19.46
C THR A 424 -14.14 2.51 -20.94
N ALA A 425 -15.38 2.55 -21.42
CA ALA A 425 -15.67 2.52 -22.85
C ALA A 425 -15.19 3.80 -23.56
N THR A 426 -14.85 4.86 -22.83
CA THR A 426 -14.22 6.07 -23.36
C THR A 426 -12.73 6.05 -23.12
N ALA A 427 -11.92 6.44 -24.12
CA ALA A 427 -10.49 6.70 -23.94
C ALA A 427 -10.23 8.00 -23.14
N ASP A 428 -11.27 8.75 -22.82
CA ASP A 428 -11.18 10.03 -22.13
C ASP A 428 -11.07 9.81 -20.61
N THR A 429 -9.93 10.16 -20.04
CA THR A 429 -9.64 10.13 -18.61
C THR A 429 -9.90 11.47 -17.92
N SER A 430 -10.50 12.44 -18.62
CA SER A 430 -10.78 13.75 -18.03
C SER A 430 -11.70 13.66 -16.81
N CYS A 431 -11.43 14.53 -15.84
CA CYS A 431 -12.21 14.65 -14.62
C CYS A 431 -12.27 16.15 -14.25
N THR A 432 -13.46 16.64 -13.98
CA THR A 432 -13.65 18.04 -13.57
C THR A 432 -14.30 18.07 -12.20
N LEU A 433 -13.60 18.62 -11.21
CA LEU A 433 -14.18 18.91 -9.90
C LEU A 433 -15.24 20.00 -10.03
N ILE A 434 -16.34 19.83 -9.32
CA ILE A 434 -17.46 20.78 -9.29
C ILE A 434 -17.48 21.45 -7.94
N ASP A 435 -17.63 22.76 -7.90
CA ASP A 435 -17.94 23.48 -6.66
C ASP A 435 -19.39 23.18 -6.22
N ALA A 436 -19.53 22.34 -5.22
CA ALA A 436 -20.80 21.96 -4.61
C ALA A 436 -20.87 22.34 -3.12
N GLY A 437 -19.93 23.16 -2.66
CA GLY A 437 -19.76 23.58 -1.26
C GLY A 437 -18.66 22.81 -0.54
N ASP A 438 -18.26 23.35 0.63
CA ASP A 438 -17.07 22.89 1.36
C ASP A 438 -17.17 21.44 1.85
N GLU A 439 -18.37 20.97 2.16
CA GLU A 439 -18.60 19.62 2.70
C GLU A 439 -19.00 18.59 1.66
N ILE A 440 -19.00 18.95 0.36
CA ILE A 440 -19.36 18.04 -0.73
C ILE A 440 -18.19 17.91 -1.70
N ILE A 441 -17.80 16.69 -1.99
CA ILE A 441 -16.92 16.41 -3.12
C ILE A 441 -17.80 16.00 -4.29
N ALA A 442 -17.68 16.73 -5.37
CA ALA A 442 -18.38 16.42 -6.61
C ALA A 442 -17.45 16.55 -7.81
N TYR A 443 -17.57 15.63 -8.75
CA TYR A 443 -16.81 15.67 -9.99
C TYR A 443 -17.61 15.04 -11.14
N THR A 444 -17.25 15.44 -12.36
CA THR A 444 -17.85 14.92 -13.59
C THR A 444 -16.80 14.31 -14.51
N ARG A 445 -17.27 13.37 -15.33
CA ARG A 445 -16.52 12.72 -16.41
C ARG A 445 -17.42 12.50 -17.61
N PRO A 446 -16.89 12.42 -18.85
CA PRO A 446 -17.64 11.95 -20.00
C PRO A 446 -18.10 10.50 -19.79
N ALA A 447 -19.36 10.21 -20.11
CA ALA A 447 -19.89 8.85 -20.15
C ALA A 447 -19.82 8.27 -21.57
N ALA A 448 -19.76 6.94 -21.68
CA ALA A 448 -19.67 6.22 -22.95
C ALA A 448 -20.82 6.51 -23.92
N ASP A 449 -22.01 6.80 -23.39
CA ASP A 449 -23.22 7.09 -24.16
C ASP A 449 -23.38 8.58 -24.56
N GLY A 450 -22.37 9.40 -24.24
CA GLY A 450 -22.34 10.84 -24.55
C GLY A 450 -23.00 11.71 -23.48
N ARG A 451 -23.57 11.12 -22.42
CA ARG A 451 -24.01 11.86 -21.23
C ARG A 451 -22.84 12.28 -20.36
N THR A 452 -23.13 12.99 -19.30
CA THR A 452 -22.14 13.34 -18.27
C THR A 452 -22.34 12.46 -17.05
N PHE A 453 -21.32 11.66 -16.71
CA PHE A 453 -21.25 10.99 -15.43
C PHE A 453 -20.92 12.01 -14.34
N ALA A 454 -21.59 11.94 -13.20
CA ALA A 454 -21.33 12.75 -12.03
C ALA A 454 -21.32 11.91 -10.75
N SER A 455 -20.35 12.17 -9.89
CA SER A 455 -20.26 11.59 -8.54
C SER A 455 -20.42 12.71 -7.52
N TYR A 456 -21.23 12.48 -6.50
CA TYR A 456 -21.42 13.40 -5.36
C TYR A 456 -21.25 12.64 -4.05
N THR A 457 -20.37 13.13 -3.17
CA THR A 457 -20.13 12.59 -1.82
C THR A 457 -20.41 13.69 -0.81
N ASN A 458 -21.31 13.46 0.14
CA ASN A 458 -21.62 14.42 1.20
C ASN A 458 -20.94 14.02 2.53
N PHE A 459 -20.01 14.81 2.99
CA PHE A 459 -19.34 14.69 4.29
C PHE A 459 -20.07 15.44 5.40
N GLY A 460 -20.91 16.41 5.01
CA GLY A 460 -21.63 17.31 5.91
C GLY A 460 -22.86 16.67 6.54
N LYS A 461 -23.23 17.18 7.72
CA LYS A 461 -24.41 16.72 8.46
C LYS A 461 -25.74 17.09 7.81
N THR A 462 -25.74 18.12 6.97
CA THR A 462 -26.93 18.60 6.29
C THR A 462 -27.13 17.84 4.99
N PRO A 463 -28.30 17.22 4.75
CA PRO A 463 -28.59 16.61 3.44
C PRO A 463 -28.49 17.65 2.31
N ALA A 464 -27.83 17.27 1.21
CA ALA A 464 -27.62 18.13 0.06
C ALA A 464 -28.64 17.87 -1.05
N SER A 465 -29.08 18.95 -1.73
CA SER A 465 -29.92 18.83 -2.91
C SER A 465 -29.12 18.34 -4.09
N LEU A 466 -29.68 17.42 -4.86
CA LEU A 466 -29.08 16.87 -6.06
C LEU A 466 -29.52 17.62 -7.31
N PRO A 467 -28.69 17.71 -8.35
CA PRO A 467 -29.13 18.19 -9.66
C PRO A 467 -30.14 17.23 -10.29
N ASN A 468 -30.84 17.69 -11.34
CA ASN A 468 -31.66 16.79 -12.12
C ASN A 468 -30.79 15.80 -12.89
N GLY A 469 -31.13 14.52 -12.80
CA GLY A 469 -30.40 13.42 -13.45
C GLY A 469 -30.91 12.08 -13.01
N GLU A 470 -30.36 11.03 -13.60
CA GLU A 470 -30.67 9.64 -13.30
C GLU A 470 -29.65 9.12 -12.27
N ILE A 471 -30.08 8.73 -11.07
CA ILE A 471 -29.20 8.04 -10.10
C ILE A 471 -29.01 6.60 -10.58
N ILE A 472 -27.76 6.21 -10.83
CA ILE A 472 -27.40 4.88 -11.33
C ILE A 472 -26.87 3.96 -10.23
N LEU A 473 -26.26 4.55 -9.18
CA LEU A 473 -25.78 3.80 -8.01
C LEU A 473 -25.74 4.73 -6.79
N ALA A 474 -25.95 4.17 -5.61
CA ALA A 474 -25.85 4.88 -4.34
C ALA A 474 -25.20 3.98 -3.29
N SER A 475 -24.37 4.55 -2.41
CA SER A 475 -23.72 3.83 -1.31
C SER A 475 -24.66 3.50 -0.14
N GLY A 476 -25.84 4.10 -0.12
CA GLY A 476 -26.91 3.91 0.85
C GLY A 476 -28.19 4.60 0.39
N ASP A 477 -29.20 4.63 1.25
CA ASP A 477 -30.49 5.23 0.95
C ASP A 477 -30.38 6.73 0.63
N VAL A 478 -31.16 7.19 -0.36
CA VAL A 478 -31.22 8.60 -0.80
C VAL A 478 -32.69 9.08 -0.66
N PRO A 479 -33.14 9.35 0.58
CA PRO A 479 -34.52 9.71 0.83
C PRO A 479 -34.90 11.06 0.20
N ASN A 480 -36.06 11.11 -0.44
CA ASN A 480 -36.62 12.32 -1.05
C ASN A 480 -35.70 13.02 -2.07
N GLY A 481 -34.76 12.29 -2.69
CA GLY A 481 -33.81 12.85 -3.65
C GLY A 481 -32.80 13.82 -3.03
N GLN A 482 -32.53 13.70 -1.73
CA GLN A 482 -31.50 14.46 -1.05
C GLN A 482 -30.35 13.53 -0.65
N LEU A 483 -29.12 13.98 -0.83
CA LEU A 483 -27.90 13.24 -0.50
C LEU A 483 -27.60 13.33 1.00
N PRO A 484 -27.77 12.26 1.78
CA PRO A 484 -27.48 12.27 3.22
C PRO A 484 -25.99 12.39 3.51
N GLN A 485 -25.66 12.70 4.77
CA GLN A 485 -24.29 12.64 5.26
C GLN A 485 -23.67 11.25 5.03
N ASP A 486 -22.36 11.22 4.81
CA ASP A 486 -21.55 9.99 4.62
C ASP A 486 -22.12 9.06 3.54
N THR A 487 -22.57 9.66 2.44
CA THR A 487 -23.19 8.95 1.30
C THR A 487 -22.61 9.46 -0.02
N THR A 488 -22.36 8.54 -0.93
CA THR A 488 -21.96 8.83 -2.32
C THR A 488 -23.03 8.34 -3.28
N ILE A 489 -23.29 9.11 -4.30
CA ILE A 489 -24.12 8.68 -5.44
C ILE A 489 -23.38 8.88 -6.76
N TRP A 490 -23.76 8.06 -7.72
CA TRP A 490 -23.42 8.23 -9.14
C TRP A 490 -24.66 8.57 -9.94
N MET A 491 -24.52 9.52 -10.83
CA MET A 491 -25.61 10.02 -11.68
C MET A 491 -25.17 10.13 -13.13
N LEU A 492 -26.14 10.08 -14.02
CA LEU A 492 -26.03 10.52 -15.42
C LEU A 492 -26.87 11.80 -15.62
N LEU A 493 -26.20 12.87 -16.06
CA LEU A 493 -26.74 14.20 -16.27
C LEU A 493 -27.01 14.44 -17.76
#